data_105bff6d5d4a102c2eecb5c5674728c2
#
_entry.id   105bff6d5d4a102c2eecb5c5674728c2
#
_cell.length_a   1.000
_cell.length_b   1.000
_cell.length_c   1.000
_cell.angle_alpha   90.00
_cell.angle_beta   90.00
_cell.angle_gamma   90.00
#
_symmetry.space_group_name_H-M   'P 1'
#
loop_
_entity.id
_entity.type
_entity.pdbx_description
1 polymer ?
#
loop_
_entity_poly.entity_id
_entity_poly.type
_entity_poly.pdbx_seq_one_letter_code
_entity_poly.pdbx_strand_id
1 'polypeptide(L)'
;MDRAVEVTHTADGITLLFDTFSGESKNLLESFKNAGAAFHAAVIEDDGFLPDDVMSVYGFFLGDYREADSLPGKPLYFNQIQIPDYWRIEGDNSSAKVMDRTRERARIFFTEPTHRRQVKIVDWLDDAGQVRLSEHYNRYGAIFCHTVFNKKGQKALRKFFDVTGREMIVENFVTGDILVRWQDKDWIFRSKTDFIAFFIRCSGLEDTAVYFNSL
;
A
#
# COMPACT_ATOMS: atom_id res chain seq x y z
N MET A 1 27.47 -46.60 2.50
CA MET A 1 26.77 -46.41 1.21
C MET A 1 25.52 -45.60 1.52
N ASP A 2 25.74 -44.30 1.73
CA ASP A 2 24.66 -43.36 2.05
C ASP A 2 23.97 -42.89 0.76
N ARG A 3 22.68 -43.24 0.64
CA ARG A 3 21.83 -42.69 -0.39
C ARG A 3 21.40 -41.31 0.09
N ALA A 4 21.99 -40.27 -0.50
CA ALA A 4 21.45 -38.94 -0.45
C ALA A 4 20.04 -38.99 -1.08
N VAL A 5 19.02 -38.68 -0.29
CA VAL A 5 17.67 -38.42 -0.77
C VAL A 5 17.71 -37.02 -1.40
N GLU A 6 17.78 -36.96 -2.73
CA GLU A 6 17.50 -35.75 -3.48
C GLU A 6 16.00 -35.41 -3.26
N VAL A 7 15.74 -34.44 -2.40
CA VAL A 7 14.43 -33.79 -2.30
C VAL A 7 14.38 -32.84 -3.48
N THR A 8 13.87 -33.28 -4.61
CA THR A 8 13.47 -32.42 -5.71
C THR A 8 12.17 -31.69 -5.28
N HIS A 9 12.32 -30.55 -4.63
CA HIS A 9 11.25 -29.59 -4.56
C HIS A 9 11.03 -29.04 -5.98
N THR A 10 10.06 -29.59 -6.71
CA THR A 10 9.48 -28.92 -7.87
C THR A 10 8.63 -27.79 -7.29
N ALA A 11 9.16 -26.57 -7.28
CA ALA A 11 8.40 -25.41 -6.92
C ALA A 11 7.19 -25.29 -7.87
N ASP A 12 5.97 -25.31 -7.32
CA ASP A 12 4.72 -25.24 -8.10
C ASP A 12 4.45 -23.78 -8.59
N GLY A 13 5.45 -23.17 -9.24
CA GLY A 13 5.34 -21.84 -9.83
C GLY A 13 6.39 -20.85 -9.35
N ILE A 14 6.25 -19.63 -9.80
CA ILE A 14 7.15 -18.50 -9.53
C ILE A 14 6.36 -17.41 -8.81
N THR A 15 6.91 -16.83 -7.74
CA THR A 15 6.39 -15.60 -7.13
C THR A 15 7.35 -14.45 -7.39
N LEU A 16 6.88 -13.43 -8.10
CA LEU A 16 7.58 -12.17 -8.27
C LEU A 16 7.21 -11.25 -7.11
N LEU A 17 8.18 -10.94 -6.25
CA LEU A 17 8.00 -10.03 -5.12
C LEU A 17 8.70 -8.72 -5.43
N PHE A 18 7.96 -7.60 -5.47
CA PHE A 18 8.46 -6.26 -5.77
C PHE A 18 8.42 -5.38 -4.53
N ASP A 19 9.42 -4.51 -4.35
CA ASP A 19 9.36 -3.45 -3.34
C ASP A 19 8.23 -2.47 -3.65
N THR A 20 8.21 -1.97 -4.90
CA THR A 20 7.21 -1.03 -5.42
C THR A 20 6.75 -1.47 -6.79
N PHE A 21 5.56 -1.05 -7.22
CA PHE A 21 5.06 -1.35 -8.56
C PHE A 21 5.47 -0.27 -9.57
N SER A 22 6.75 -0.27 -9.89
CA SER A 22 7.38 0.68 -10.84
C SER A 22 7.10 0.34 -12.31
N GLY A 23 7.59 1.18 -13.23
CA GLY A 23 7.58 0.87 -14.67
C GLY A 23 8.37 -0.39 -15.01
N GLU A 24 9.47 -0.64 -14.31
CA GLU A 24 10.30 -1.84 -14.49
C GLU A 24 9.59 -3.10 -13.98
N SER A 25 8.90 -2.99 -12.82
CA SER A 25 8.06 -4.07 -12.32
C SER A 25 6.95 -4.44 -13.32
N LYS A 26 6.31 -3.44 -13.94
CA LYS A 26 5.30 -3.64 -15.00
C LYS A 26 5.88 -4.34 -16.21
N ASN A 27 7.05 -3.90 -16.70
CA ASN A 27 7.72 -4.52 -17.85
C ASN A 27 8.10 -5.97 -17.58
N LEU A 28 8.60 -6.27 -16.36
CA LEU A 28 8.92 -7.63 -15.96
C LEU A 28 7.67 -8.50 -15.91
N LEU A 29 6.59 -8.01 -15.29
CA LEU A 29 5.31 -8.68 -15.23
C LEU A 29 4.77 -9.03 -16.62
N GLU A 30 4.79 -8.07 -17.56
CA GLU A 30 4.37 -8.27 -18.94
C GLU A 30 5.27 -9.28 -19.70
N SER A 31 6.57 -9.31 -19.40
CA SER A 31 7.47 -10.30 -19.97
C SER A 31 7.12 -11.73 -19.56
N PHE A 32 6.77 -11.95 -18.27
CA PHE A 32 6.31 -13.25 -17.79
C PHE A 32 4.96 -13.64 -18.39
N LYS A 33 4.01 -12.71 -18.50
CA LYS A 33 2.73 -12.92 -19.19
C LYS A 33 2.92 -13.36 -20.66
N ASN A 34 3.78 -12.65 -21.38
CA ASN A 34 4.07 -12.93 -22.78
C ASN A 34 4.78 -14.29 -22.97
N ALA A 35 5.58 -14.72 -22.01
CA ALA A 35 6.23 -16.03 -22.01
C ALA A 35 5.24 -17.18 -21.68
N GLY A 36 4.01 -16.89 -21.28
CA GLY A 36 3.02 -17.89 -20.87
C GLY A 36 3.41 -18.65 -19.59
N ALA A 37 4.30 -18.08 -18.78
CA ALA A 37 4.72 -18.69 -17.51
C ALA A 37 3.62 -18.58 -16.46
N ALA A 38 3.44 -19.63 -15.66
CA ALA A 38 2.58 -19.54 -14.47
C ALA A 38 3.35 -18.82 -13.36
N PHE A 39 2.81 -17.72 -12.87
CA PHE A 39 3.44 -16.94 -11.80
C PHE A 39 2.40 -16.21 -10.94
N HIS A 40 2.83 -15.85 -9.74
CA HIS A 40 2.16 -14.89 -8.84
C HIS A 40 2.98 -13.61 -8.77
N ALA A 41 2.30 -12.48 -8.57
CA ALA A 41 2.96 -11.20 -8.36
C ALA A 41 2.48 -10.55 -7.07
N ALA A 42 3.41 -10.08 -6.25
CA ALA A 42 3.11 -9.37 -5.01
C ALA A 42 3.98 -8.11 -4.86
N VAL A 43 3.42 -7.08 -4.23
CA VAL A 43 4.08 -5.79 -4.00
C VAL A 43 4.07 -5.49 -2.50
N ILE A 44 5.22 -5.07 -1.97
CA ILE A 44 5.36 -4.71 -0.57
C ILE A 44 4.79 -3.31 -0.32
N GLU A 45 5.27 -2.30 -1.05
CA GLU A 45 4.82 -0.91 -0.90
C GLU A 45 3.68 -0.63 -1.90
N ASP A 46 2.45 -0.92 -1.46
CA ASP A 46 1.23 -0.67 -2.22
C ASP A 46 0.91 0.84 -2.23
N ASP A 47 0.61 1.36 -3.40
CA ASP A 47 0.22 2.75 -3.61
C ASP A 47 -1.31 2.96 -3.69
N GLY A 48 -2.09 1.90 -3.49
CA GLY A 48 -3.55 1.89 -3.55
C GLY A 48 -4.14 1.72 -4.96
N PHE A 49 -3.29 1.59 -6.01
CA PHE A 49 -3.71 1.55 -7.41
C PHE A 49 -3.12 0.35 -8.18
N LEU A 50 -2.82 -0.74 -7.48
CA LEU A 50 -2.31 -1.96 -8.10
C LEU A 50 -3.31 -2.57 -9.09
N PRO A 51 -2.83 -3.22 -10.17
CA PRO A 51 -3.68 -4.06 -11.03
C PRO A 51 -4.29 -5.23 -10.23
N ASP A 52 -5.40 -5.79 -10.74
CA ASP A 52 -6.15 -6.84 -10.06
C ASP A 52 -5.38 -8.17 -9.94
N ASP A 53 -4.40 -8.38 -10.79
CA ASP A 53 -3.53 -9.57 -10.85
C ASP A 53 -2.23 -9.41 -10.03
N VAL A 54 -2.10 -8.33 -9.27
CA VAL A 54 -0.96 -8.06 -8.39
C VAL A 54 -1.44 -7.95 -6.95
N MET A 55 -0.94 -8.82 -6.08
CA MET A 55 -1.28 -8.82 -4.66
C MET A 55 -0.53 -7.71 -3.91
N SER A 56 -1.19 -7.08 -2.97
CA SER A 56 -0.54 -6.23 -1.96
C SER A 56 -0.19 -7.05 -0.74
N VAL A 57 1.06 -7.00 -0.27
CA VAL A 57 1.50 -7.71 0.94
C VAL A 57 0.73 -7.22 2.17
N TYR A 58 0.55 -5.90 2.32
CA TYR A 58 -0.26 -5.34 3.40
C TYR A 58 -1.76 -5.53 3.10
N GLY A 59 -2.19 -5.28 1.86
CA GLY A 59 -3.57 -5.36 1.43
C GLY A 59 -4.21 -6.73 1.64
N PHE A 60 -3.43 -7.81 1.59
CA PHE A 60 -3.89 -9.18 1.86
C PHE A 60 -4.59 -9.32 3.22
N PHE A 61 -4.12 -8.59 4.23
CA PHE A 61 -4.66 -8.63 5.59
C PHE A 61 -5.80 -7.63 5.84
N LEU A 62 -6.12 -6.76 4.88
CA LEU A 62 -7.12 -5.69 5.03
C LEU A 62 -8.52 -6.09 4.54
N GLY A 63 -8.64 -7.21 3.82
CA GLY A 63 -9.87 -7.63 3.17
C GLY A 63 -10.10 -6.98 1.80
N ASP A 64 -11.20 -7.37 1.15
CA ASP A 64 -11.48 -6.93 -0.22
C ASP A 64 -12.31 -5.65 -0.26
N TYR A 65 -11.69 -4.54 -0.66
CA TYR A 65 -12.36 -3.25 -0.84
C TYR A 65 -13.37 -3.23 -2.01
N ARG A 66 -13.34 -4.20 -2.93
CA ARG A 66 -14.29 -4.30 -4.06
C ARG A 66 -15.70 -4.64 -3.61
N GLU A 67 -15.81 -5.39 -2.50
CA GLU A 67 -17.10 -5.90 -1.99
C GLU A 67 -17.73 -4.96 -0.96
N ALA A 68 -17.15 -3.78 -0.72
CA ALA A 68 -17.62 -2.86 0.31
C ALA A 68 -18.68 -1.90 -0.23
N ASP A 69 -19.97 -2.17 0.01
CA ASP A 69 -21.10 -1.33 -0.38
C ASP A 69 -21.03 0.12 0.16
N SER A 70 -20.29 0.33 1.25
CA SER A 70 -20.12 1.64 1.88
C SER A 70 -19.14 2.56 1.12
N LEU A 71 -18.38 2.03 0.18
CA LEU A 71 -17.36 2.78 -0.55
C LEU A 71 -17.88 3.28 -1.90
N PRO A 72 -17.30 4.38 -2.43
CA PRO A 72 -17.66 4.90 -3.75
C PRO A 72 -17.42 3.91 -4.91
N GLY A 73 -16.61 2.86 -4.72
CA GLY A 73 -16.21 1.89 -5.74
C GLY A 73 -15.35 2.46 -6.88
N LYS A 74 -14.90 3.71 -6.74
CA LYS A 74 -14.09 4.46 -7.71
C LYS A 74 -13.15 5.41 -6.98
N PRO A 75 -12.04 5.81 -7.60
CA PRO A 75 -11.12 6.77 -7.01
C PRO A 75 -11.81 8.09 -6.64
N LEU A 76 -11.41 8.66 -5.51
CA LEU A 76 -11.92 9.93 -5.03
C LEU A 76 -11.36 11.08 -5.86
N TYR A 77 -12.21 12.07 -6.24
CA TYR A 77 -11.74 13.30 -6.84
C TYR A 77 -11.26 14.28 -5.78
N PHE A 78 -10.33 15.17 -6.12
CA PHE A 78 -9.71 16.10 -5.18
C PHE A 78 -10.71 17.00 -4.41
N ASN A 79 -11.83 17.38 -5.04
CA ASN A 79 -12.87 18.20 -4.43
C ASN A 79 -13.86 17.41 -3.56
N GLN A 80 -13.67 16.10 -3.41
CA GLN A 80 -14.45 15.25 -2.52
C GLN A 80 -13.75 15.01 -1.17
N ILE A 81 -12.52 15.50 -1.01
CA ILE A 81 -11.80 15.45 0.26
C ILE A 81 -12.59 16.26 1.30
N GLN A 82 -12.83 15.63 2.46
CA GLN A 82 -13.51 16.29 3.57
C GLN A 82 -12.59 17.32 4.20
N ILE A 83 -13.03 18.57 4.18
CA ILE A 83 -12.32 19.71 4.78
C ILE A 83 -13.30 20.53 5.61
N PRO A 84 -12.83 21.33 6.61
CA PRO A 84 -13.67 22.28 7.33
C PRO A 84 -14.35 23.29 6.39
N ASP A 85 -15.58 23.71 6.71
CA ASP A 85 -16.45 24.56 5.86
C ASP A 85 -15.80 25.88 5.39
N TYR A 86 -14.88 26.44 6.16
CA TYR A 86 -14.21 27.72 5.85
C TYR A 86 -12.93 27.56 5.05
N TRP A 87 -12.52 26.31 4.76
CA TRP A 87 -11.33 26.04 3.96
C TRP A 87 -11.73 25.86 2.49
N ARG A 88 -10.78 26.02 1.60
CA ARG A 88 -10.98 25.81 0.16
C ARG A 88 -9.91 24.91 -0.43
N ILE A 89 -10.26 24.24 -1.51
CA ILE A 89 -9.30 23.43 -2.28
C ILE A 89 -8.97 24.22 -3.55
N GLU A 90 -7.69 24.47 -3.77
CA GLU A 90 -7.13 25.09 -4.97
C GLU A 90 -6.31 24.02 -5.71
N GLY A 91 -6.59 23.76 -6.99
CA GLY A 91 -5.91 22.73 -7.73
C GLY A 91 -5.77 23.01 -9.21
N ASP A 92 -4.77 22.38 -9.82
CA ASP A 92 -4.53 22.35 -11.25
C ASP A 92 -4.62 20.91 -11.79
N ASN A 93 -3.93 20.59 -12.89
CA ASN A 93 -3.91 19.26 -13.48
C ASN A 93 -2.82 18.36 -12.89
N SER A 94 -1.97 18.85 -11.99
CA SER A 94 -0.85 18.11 -11.41
C SER A 94 -1.05 17.80 -9.93
N SER A 95 -1.64 18.72 -9.18
CA SER A 95 -1.83 18.63 -7.72
C SER A 95 -2.90 19.60 -7.23
N ALA A 96 -3.24 19.52 -5.93
CA ALA A 96 -4.08 20.52 -5.28
C ALA A 96 -3.57 20.83 -3.87
N LYS A 97 -4.07 21.92 -3.29
CA LYS A 97 -3.79 22.40 -1.94
C LYS A 97 -5.07 22.67 -1.20
N VAL A 98 -5.06 22.37 0.09
CA VAL A 98 -6.13 22.82 1.00
C VAL A 98 -5.67 24.09 1.70
N MET A 99 -6.46 25.13 1.59
CA MET A 99 -6.14 26.46 2.09
C MET A 99 -7.13 26.91 3.18
N ASP A 100 -6.57 27.38 4.30
CA ASP A 100 -7.28 28.13 5.32
C ASP A 100 -6.89 29.60 5.16
N ARG A 101 -7.73 30.40 4.49
CA ARG A 101 -7.40 31.75 4.03
C ARG A 101 -6.14 31.77 3.15
N THR A 102 -5.01 32.26 3.67
CA THR A 102 -3.71 32.31 2.99
C THR A 102 -2.77 31.17 3.40
N ARG A 103 -3.18 30.35 4.36
CA ARG A 103 -2.34 29.30 4.93
C ARG A 103 -2.62 27.96 4.26
N GLU A 104 -1.57 27.30 3.79
CA GLU A 104 -1.63 25.94 3.28
C GLU A 104 -1.78 24.95 4.45
N ARG A 105 -2.83 24.11 4.41
CA ARG A 105 -3.15 23.12 5.44
C ARG A 105 -2.92 21.70 4.99
N ALA A 106 -3.03 21.45 3.69
CA ALA A 106 -2.70 20.16 3.12
C ALA A 106 -2.28 20.27 1.65
N ARG A 107 -1.58 19.24 1.17
CA ARG A 107 -1.23 19.02 -0.23
C ARG A 107 -1.91 17.76 -0.71
N ILE A 108 -2.50 17.80 -1.89
CA ILE A 108 -3.20 16.68 -2.50
C ILE A 108 -2.42 16.26 -3.75
N PHE A 109 -1.95 15.02 -3.75
CA PHE A 109 -1.24 14.42 -4.87
C PHE A 109 -2.17 13.47 -5.62
N PHE A 110 -2.14 13.54 -6.94
CA PHE A 110 -2.99 12.74 -7.80
C PHE A 110 -2.27 11.46 -8.26
N THR A 111 -3.07 10.43 -8.56
CA THR A 111 -2.55 9.26 -9.28
C THR A 111 -2.40 9.57 -10.77
N GLU A 112 -1.54 8.83 -11.45
CA GLU A 112 -1.40 8.94 -12.89
C GLU A 112 -2.60 8.33 -13.65
N PRO A 113 -3.06 8.95 -14.74
CA PRO A 113 -2.61 10.24 -15.26
C PRO A 113 -3.21 11.40 -14.45
N THR A 114 -2.38 12.33 -14.01
CA THR A 114 -2.74 13.40 -13.05
C THR A 114 -3.88 14.30 -13.48
N HIS A 115 -4.10 14.49 -14.80
CA HIS A 115 -5.20 15.30 -15.32
C HIS A 115 -6.59 14.76 -14.95
N ARG A 116 -6.71 13.50 -14.51
CA ARG A 116 -7.94 12.93 -13.96
C ARG A 116 -8.26 13.44 -12.57
N ARG A 117 -7.28 14.07 -11.90
CA ARG A 117 -7.41 14.67 -10.56
C ARG A 117 -7.94 13.70 -9.51
N GLN A 118 -7.59 12.42 -9.65
CA GLN A 118 -7.94 11.35 -8.70
C GLN A 118 -6.91 11.35 -7.57
N VAL A 119 -7.39 11.40 -6.34
CA VAL A 119 -6.56 11.51 -5.15
C VAL A 119 -5.79 10.22 -4.90
N LYS A 120 -4.49 10.37 -4.66
CA LYS A 120 -3.60 9.29 -4.22
C LYS A 120 -3.15 9.51 -2.78
N ILE A 121 -2.68 10.72 -2.45
CA ILE A 121 -2.17 11.08 -1.12
C ILE A 121 -2.67 12.47 -0.75
N VAL A 122 -3.02 12.64 0.52
CA VAL A 122 -3.24 13.94 1.14
C VAL A 122 -2.26 14.11 2.30
N ASP A 123 -1.34 15.06 2.16
CA ASP A 123 -0.37 15.42 3.19
C ASP A 123 -0.89 16.58 4.04
N TRP A 124 -1.27 16.29 5.27
CA TRP A 124 -1.72 17.29 6.24
C TRP A 124 -0.54 17.97 6.93
N LEU A 125 -0.58 19.30 6.97
CA LEU A 125 0.50 20.14 7.45
C LEU A 125 0.21 20.70 8.84
N ASP A 126 1.27 20.84 9.63
CA ASP A 126 1.22 21.60 10.88
C ASP A 126 1.33 23.11 10.62
N ASP A 127 1.38 23.86 11.72
CA ASP A 127 1.50 25.31 11.69
C ASP A 127 2.82 25.82 11.10
N ALA A 128 3.84 25.01 11.07
CA ALA A 128 5.13 25.31 10.43
C ALA A 128 5.21 24.85 8.95
N GLY A 129 4.11 24.32 8.40
CA GLY A 129 4.05 23.83 7.02
C GLY A 129 4.74 22.47 6.82
N GLN A 130 5.02 21.74 7.91
CA GLN A 130 5.61 20.41 7.84
C GLN A 130 4.55 19.33 7.85
N VAL A 131 4.73 18.27 7.05
CA VAL A 131 3.83 17.12 7.01
C VAL A 131 3.81 16.41 8.35
N ARG A 132 2.61 16.16 8.88
CA ARG A 132 2.38 15.40 10.13
C ARG A 132 1.63 14.12 9.91
N LEU A 133 0.77 14.10 8.89
CA LEU A 133 -0.03 12.94 8.52
C LEU A 133 -0.12 12.90 7.00
N SER A 134 0.12 11.73 6.41
CA SER A 134 -0.25 11.43 5.03
C SER A 134 -1.38 10.41 5.04
N GLU A 135 -2.50 10.75 4.42
CA GLU A 135 -3.60 9.85 4.12
C GLU A 135 -3.40 9.27 2.74
N HIS A 136 -3.38 7.95 2.62
CA HIS A 136 -3.23 7.25 1.35
C HIS A 136 -4.59 6.70 0.92
N TYR A 137 -5.01 7.07 -0.28
CA TYR A 137 -6.28 6.66 -0.88
C TYR A 137 -6.06 5.54 -1.87
N ASN A 138 -7.03 4.63 -1.96
CA ASN A 138 -7.01 3.55 -2.94
C ASN A 138 -7.95 3.81 -4.12
N ARG A 139 -7.91 2.93 -5.12
CA ARG A 139 -8.74 2.97 -6.33
C ARG A 139 -10.24 2.87 -6.07
N TYR A 140 -10.67 2.50 -4.86
CA TYR A 140 -12.07 2.38 -4.45
C TYR A 140 -12.57 3.62 -3.68
N GLY A 141 -11.72 4.62 -3.49
CA GLY A 141 -12.04 5.88 -2.81
C GLY A 141 -11.96 5.81 -1.29
N ALA A 142 -11.33 4.78 -0.74
CA ALA A 142 -11.11 4.63 0.69
C ALA A 142 -9.72 5.11 1.12
N ILE A 143 -9.61 5.64 2.33
CA ILE A 143 -8.33 5.77 3.03
C ILE A 143 -7.94 4.37 3.52
N PHE A 144 -6.88 3.80 2.96
CA PHE A 144 -6.42 2.47 3.35
C PHE A 144 -5.17 2.52 4.23
N CYS A 145 -4.47 3.65 4.25
CA CYS A 145 -3.24 3.79 5.02
C CYS A 145 -3.04 5.23 5.50
N HIS A 146 -2.56 5.38 6.73
CA HIS A 146 -2.02 6.62 7.29
C HIS A 146 -0.52 6.49 7.56
N THR A 147 0.25 7.50 7.19
CA THR A 147 1.65 7.64 7.60
C THR A 147 1.77 8.85 8.53
N VAL A 148 2.22 8.64 9.76
CA VAL A 148 2.40 9.68 10.78
C VAL A 148 3.87 10.06 10.86
N PHE A 149 4.15 11.36 10.91
CA PHE A 149 5.51 11.90 10.97
C PHE A 149 5.79 12.57 12.32
N ASN A 150 7.02 12.40 12.80
CA ASN A 150 7.50 13.08 14.00
C ASN A 150 7.85 14.57 13.69
N LYS A 151 8.25 15.33 14.73
CA LYS A 151 8.62 16.76 14.58
C LYS A 151 9.84 17.00 13.68
N LYS A 152 10.62 15.97 13.38
CA LYS A 152 11.78 16.04 12.48
C LYS A 152 11.44 15.66 11.03
N GLY A 153 10.16 15.41 10.72
CA GLY A 153 9.70 14.97 9.40
C GLY A 153 10.04 13.51 9.06
N GLN A 154 10.42 12.70 10.05
CA GLN A 154 10.70 11.28 9.87
C GLN A 154 9.41 10.48 10.11
N LYS A 155 9.19 9.41 9.33
CA LYS A 155 8.10 8.47 9.54
C LYS A 155 8.21 7.88 10.95
N ALA A 156 7.13 7.95 11.73
CA ALA A 156 7.04 7.37 13.07
C ALA A 156 6.19 6.11 13.08
N LEU A 157 5.01 6.17 12.47
CA LEU A 157 4.06 5.07 12.38
C LEU A 157 3.44 5.02 10.98
N ARG A 158 3.11 3.82 10.54
CA ARG A 158 2.20 3.60 9.41
C ARG A 158 1.07 2.69 9.89
N LYS A 159 -0.16 3.06 9.57
CA LYS A 159 -1.36 2.36 9.99
C LYS A 159 -2.19 2.00 8.77
N PHE A 160 -2.61 0.74 8.69
CA PHE A 160 -3.44 0.27 7.60
C PHE A 160 -4.82 -0.12 8.14
N PHE A 161 -5.84 0.18 7.36
CA PHE A 161 -7.24 0.04 7.75
C PHE A 161 -7.94 -0.97 6.84
N ASP A 162 -8.90 -1.69 7.39
CA ASP A 162 -9.82 -2.51 6.61
C ASP A 162 -10.93 -1.65 5.97
N VAL A 163 -11.83 -2.29 5.24
CA VAL A 163 -12.97 -1.65 4.55
C VAL A 163 -13.91 -0.91 5.50
N THR A 164 -13.91 -1.26 6.80
CA THR A 164 -14.74 -0.61 7.83
C THR A 164 -14.03 0.55 8.52
N GLY A 165 -12.76 0.81 8.17
CA GLY A 165 -11.91 1.81 8.81
C GLY A 165 -11.26 1.33 10.11
N ARG A 166 -11.31 0.02 10.43
CA ARG A 166 -10.65 -0.54 11.61
C ARG A 166 -9.16 -0.70 11.33
N GLU A 167 -8.32 -0.29 12.28
CA GLU A 167 -6.87 -0.45 12.22
C GLU A 167 -6.49 -1.93 12.31
N MET A 168 -5.92 -2.46 11.22
CA MET A 168 -5.53 -3.86 11.10
C MET A 168 -4.03 -4.05 11.25
N ILE A 169 -3.21 -3.13 10.72
CA ILE A 169 -1.76 -3.22 10.77
C ILE A 169 -1.19 -1.91 11.28
N VAL A 170 -0.20 -2.00 12.17
CA VAL A 170 0.61 -0.87 12.62
C VAL A 170 2.08 -1.21 12.43
N GLU A 171 2.75 -0.47 11.56
CA GLU A 171 4.20 -0.51 11.39
C GLU A 171 4.84 0.63 12.19
N ASN A 172 5.72 0.31 13.11
CA ASN A 172 6.42 1.28 13.95
C ASN A 172 7.86 1.47 13.43
N PHE A 173 8.14 2.60 12.81
CA PHE A 173 9.45 2.91 12.25
C PHE A 173 10.52 3.22 13.30
N VAL A 174 10.14 3.47 14.56
CA VAL A 174 11.07 3.73 15.65
C VAL A 174 11.63 2.43 16.23
N THR A 175 10.76 1.42 16.42
CA THR A 175 11.14 0.11 16.97
C THR A 175 11.40 -0.94 15.90
N GLY A 176 10.90 -0.74 14.67
CA GLY A 176 10.91 -1.71 13.58
C GLY A 176 9.82 -2.79 13.68
N ASP A 177 8.98 -2.73 14.72
CA ASP A 177 7.94 -3.73 14.94
C ASP A 177 6.74 -3.52 14.01
N ILE A 178 6.12 -4.63 13.59
CA ILE A 178 4.86 -4.63 12.84
C ILE A 178 3.84 -5.45 13.62
N LEU A 179 2.74 -4.80 14.02
CA LEU A 179 1.56 -5.45 14.61
C LEU A 179 0.53 -5.73 13.51
N VAL A 180 0.03 -6.95 13.43
CA VAL A 180 -1.03 -7.35 12.49
C VAL A 180 -2.18 -7.97 13.28
N ARG A 181 -3.40 -7.44 13.13
CA ARG A 181 -4.64 -8.01 13.64
C ARG A 181 -5.31 -8.81 12.55
N TRP A 182 -5.27 -10.14 12.65
CA TRP A 182 -5.79 -11.01 11.60
C TRP A 182 -6.33 -12.30 12.17
N GLN A 183 -7.53 -12.72 11.72
CA GLN A 183 -8.23 -13.92 12.18
C GLN A 183 -8.38 -13.96 13.72
N ASP A 184 -8.87 -12.85 14.29
CA ASP A 184 -9.10 -12.66 15.74
C ASP A 184 -7.85 -12.85 16.62
N LYS A 185 -6.66 -12.68 16.04
CA LYS A 185 -5.36 -12.75 16.73
C LYS A 185 -4.52 -11.53 16.43
N ASP A 186 -3.70 -11.16 17.40
CA ASP A 186 -2.66 -10.16 17.28
C ASP A 186 -1.31 -10.85 17.03
N TRP A 187 -0.68 -10.48 15.91
CA TRP A 187 0.63 -10.98 15.51
C TRP A 187 1.64 -9.84 15.59
N ILE A 188 2.80 -10.08 16.20
CA ILE A 188 3.86 -9.09 16.32
C ILE A 188 5.10 -9.62 15.64
N PHE A 189 5.60 -8.87 14.65
CA PHE A 189 6.83 -9.17 13.91
C PHE A 189 7.90 -8.16 14.28
N ARG A 190 9.13 -8.63 14.52
CA ARG A 190 10.28 -7.79 14.89
C ARG A 190 11.02 -7.23 13.68
N SER A 191 10.68 -7.70 12.49
CA SER A 191 11.24 -7.22 11.23
C SER A 191 10.22 -7.30 10.10
N LYS A 192 10.45 -6.49 9.06
CA LYS A 192 9.65 -6.52 7.83
C LYS A 192 9.82 -7.86 7.10
N THR A 193 11.00 -8.48 7.19
CA THR A 193 11.26 -9.79 6.62
C THR A 193 10.39 -10.88 7.24
N ASP A 194 10.24 -10.89 8.58
CA ASP A 194 9.39 -11.85 9.27
C ASP A 194 7.91 -11.67 8.89
N PHE A 195 7.47 -10.41 8.74
CA PHE A 195 6.12 -10.11 8.28
C PHE A 195 5.88 -10.59 6.84
N ILE A 196 6.82 -10.35 5.93
CA ILE A 196 6.73 -10.83 4.54
C ILE A 196 6.72 -12.36 4.48
N ALA A 197 7.56 -13.03 5.28
CA ALA A 197 7.55 -14.49 5.37
C ALA A 197 6.22 -15.03 5.90
N PHE A 198 5.59 -14.31 6.82
CA PHE A 198 4.24 -14.64 7.29
C PHE A 198 3.19 -14.47 6.17
N PHE A 199 3.26 -13.38 5.41
CA PHE A 199 2.40 -13.19 4.24
C PHE A 199 2.55 -14.33 3.23
N ILE A 200 3.77 -14.72 2.86
CA ILE A 200 4.03 -15.81 1.90
C ILE A 200 3.36 -17.10 2.35
N ARG A 201 3.46 -17.45 3.65
CA ARG A 201 2.79 -18.64 4.21
C ARG A 201 1.27 -18.52 4.17
N CYS A 202 0.72 -17.38 4.60
CA CYS A 202 -0.73 -17.18 4.67
C CYS A 202 -1.40 -17.10 3.29
N SER A 203 -0.66 -16.64 2.27
CA SER A 203 -1.14 -16.54 0.88
C SER A 203 -0.99 -17.84 0.08
N GLY A 204 -0.41 -18.90 0.67
CA GLY A 204 -0.21 -20.18 -0.01
C GLY A 204 0.92 -20.15 -1.05
N LEU A 205 1.87 -19.24 -0.92
CA LEU A 205 2.99 -19.05 -1.84
C LEU A 205 4.28 -19.71 -1.34
N GLU A 206 4.23 -20.46 -0.24
CA GLU A 206 5.40 -21.06 0.41
C GLU A 206 6.13 -22.11 -0.46
N ASP A 207 5.40 -22.77 -1.35
CA ASP A 207 5.96 -23.80 -2.26
C ASP A 207 6.43 -23.21 -3.59
N THR A 208 6.39 -21.90 -3.77
CA THR A 208 6.85 -21.22 -4.99
C THR A 208 8.29 -20.74 -4.88
N ALA A 209 9.00 -20.62 -6.01
CA ALA A 209 10.29 -19.95 -6.07
C ALA A 209 10.09 -18.43 -6.02
N VAL A 210 10.52 -17.78 -4.93
CA VAL A 210 10.35 -16.32 -4.76
C VAL A 210 11.52 -15.58 -5.40
N TYR A 211 11.22 -14.73 -6.39
CA TYR A 211 12.16 -13.79 -6.99
C TYR A 211 11.87 -12.40 -6.44
N PHE A 212 12.80 -11.88 -5.66
CA PHE A 212 12.73 -10.54 -5.10
C PHE A 212 13.49 -9.55 -5.98
N ASN A 213 12.81 -8.51 -6.42
CA ASN A 213 13.41 -7.41 -7.15
C ASN A 213 13.32 -6.13 -6.31
N SER A 214 14.42 -5.78 -5.63
CA SER A 214 14.64 -4.49 -5.00
C SER A 214 15.45 -3.63 -5.95
N LEU A 215 14.80 -2.68 -6.59
CA LEU A 215 15.42 -1.69 -7.47
C LEU A 215 15.62 -0.38 -6.71
#